data_44f65d62815d82d969f4306e1908a506
#
_entry.id   44f65d62815d82d969f4306e1908a506
#
_cell.length_a   1.000
_cell.length_b   1.000
_cell.length_c   1.000
_cell.angle_alpha   90.00
_cell.angle_beta   90.00
_cell.angle_gamma   90.00
#
_symmetry.space_group_name_H-M   'P 1'
#
loop_
_entity.id
_entity.type
_entity.pdbx_description
1 polymer ?
#
loop_
_entity_poly.entity_id
_entity_poly.type
_entity_poly.pdbx_seq_one_letter_code
_entity_poly.pdbx_strand_id
1 'polypeptide(L)'
;HLSIRRQRQMCIRDRFIYEKGRYVPYACGTHTKVSPAYISGSKKTFAVKFEPGVIPDFMKEYISDIVCDRKCLAYIDDIQNISSMLQNEDDFEKMVDIFMDNFRYDRHFADKKNIIASIAGIIHKGKGNINIAKIAEEVGYNQRYLDRVFKEAVGVSMKKYAEIIRIQKAIYYLQNSLTYEIYERLGYYDQAHFIKDFKKNTSLTPSRFERANSQYKIV
;
A
#
# COMPACT_ATOMS: atom_id res chain seq x y z
N HIS A 1 -12.79 -19.07 -8.24
CA HIS A 1 -11.36 -18.91 -8.46
C HIS A 1 -10.82 -17.85 -7.50
N LEU A 2 -10.12 -18.27 -6.45
CA LEU A 2 -9.35 -17.37 -5.58
C LEU A 2 -8.08 -16.98 -6.33
N SER A 3 -8.04 -15.74 -6.82
CA SER A 3 -6.79 -15.15 -7.31
C SER A 3 -6.23 -14.27 -6.20
N ILE A 4 -5.23 -14.76 -5.47
CA ILE A 4 -4.45 -13.93 -4.55
C ILE A 4 -3.45 -13.15 -5.41
N ARG A 5 -3.91 -12.10 -6.10
CA ARG A 5 -3.00 -11.21 -6.80
C ARG A 5 -2.16 -10.43 -5.82
N ARG A 6 -0.87 -10.30 -6.12
CA ARG A 6 0.18 -9.61 -5.38
C ARG A 6 -0.32 -8.36 -4.68
N GLN A 7 -0.53 -8.42 -3.37
CA GLN A 7 -0.62 -7.21 -2.56
C GLN A 7 0.78 -6.64 -2.34
N ARG A 8 1.34 -6.01 -3.37
CA ARG A 8 2.56 -5.21 -3.24
C ARG A 8 2.24 -3.82 -2.69
N GLN A 9 1.47 -3.71 -1.53
CA GLN A 9 0.92 -2.40 -1.40
C GLN A 9 0.59 -1.89 -0.04
N MET A 10 1.24 -0.84 0.22
CA MET A 10 1.13 -0.07 1.44
C MET A 10 1.23 1.42 1.15
N CYS A 11 0.56 1.86 0.12
CA CYS A 11 0.39 3.27 -0.21
C CYS A 11 -1.10 3.52 -0.37
N ILE A 12 -1.51 4.73 -0.13
CA ILE A 12 -2.84 5.23 -0.45
C ILE A 12 -3.11 4.97 -1.93
N ARG A 13 -4.31 4.52 -2.26
CA ARG A 13 -4.72 4.20 -3.62
C ARG A 13 -6.12 4.65 -3.89
N ASP A 14 -6.29 5.24 -5.02
CA ASP A 14 -7.59 5.34 -5.63
C ASP A 14 -7.84 4.14 -6.53
N ARG A 15 -9.06 3.65 -6.53
CA ARG A 15 -9.54 2.63 -7.44
C ARG A 15 -10.85 3.07 -8.03
N PHE A 16 -10.89 3.13 -9.34
CA PHE A 16 -12.12 3.28 -10.09
C PHE A 16 -12.53 1.88 -10.56
N ILE A 17 -13.55 1.31 -9.91
CA ILE A 17 -14.02 -0.04 -10.19
C ILE A 17 -15.23 0.05 -11.10
N TYR A 18 -15.15 -0.56 -12.27
CA TYR A 18 -16.28 -0.61 -13.20
C TYR A 18 -17.31 -1.63 -12.73
N GLU A 19 -18.46 -1.14 -12.29
CA GLU A 19 -19.57 -1.95 -11.81
C GLU A 19 -20.89 -1.45 -12.41
N LYS A 20 -21.71 -2.38 -12.95
CA LYS A 20 -23.05 -2.05 -13.49
C LYS A 20 -23.03 -0.90 -14.51
N GLY A 21 -22.06 -0.91 -15.42
CA GLY A 21 -21.96 0.08 -16.50
C GLY A 21 -21.33 1.41 -16.13
N ARG A 22 -20.72 1.56 -14.93
CA ARG A 22 -20.02 2.80 -14.51
C ARG A 22 -18.81 2.53 -13.64
N TYR A 23 -17.86 3.45 -13.65
CA TYR A 23 -16.76 3.45 -12.68
C TYR A 23 -17.24 4.03 -11.35
N VAL A 24 -17.03 3.29 -10.27
CA VAL A 24 -17.26 3.74 -8.89
C VAL A 24 -15.91 3.99 -8.24
N PRO A 25 -15.62 5.23 -7.79
CA PRO A 25 -14.34 5.58 -7.21
C PRO A 25 -14.26 5.18 -5.74
N TYR A 26 -13.14 4.58 -5.36
CA TYR A 26 -12.81 4.22 -3.98
C TYR A 26 -11.41 4.70 -3.61
N ALA A 27 -11.27 5.35 -2.47
CA ALA A 27 -10.00 5.49 -1.79
C ALA A 27 -9.71 4.24 -0.97
N CYS A 28 -8.50 3.72 -1.07
CA CYS A 28 -8.04 2.57 -0.29
C CYS A 28 -6.83 2.99 0.52
N GLY A 29 -6.94 2.90 1.83
CA GLY A 29 -5.86 3.26 2.74
C GLY A 29 -4.78 2.19 2.86
N THR A 30 -3.83 2.47 3.74
CA THR A 30 -2.73 1.56 4.04
C THR A 30 -3.25 0.28 4.70
N HIS A 31 -3.03 -0.86 4.06
CA HIS A 31 -3.39 -2.15 4.63
C HIS A 31 -2.30 -2.65 5.57
N THR A 32 -2.65 -2.90 6.82
CA THR A 32 -1.74 -3.40 7.86
C THR A 32 -1.77 -4.91 8.01
N LYS A 33 -2.67 -5.59 7.30
CA LYS A 33 -2.79 -7.05 7.24
C LYS A 33 -3.01 -7.49 5.80
N VAL A 34 -2.57 -8.69 5.49
CA VAL A 34 -2.88 -9.35 4.21
C VAL A 34 -4.31 -9.86 4.28
N SER A 35 -5.13 -9.47 3.33
CA SER A 35 -6.50 -9.97 3.16
C SER A 35 -6.69 -10.56 1.77
N PRO A 36 -7.54 -11.59 1.61
CA PRO A 36 -7.88 -12.13 0.31
C PRO A 36 -8.53 -11.04 -0.55
N ALA A 37 -8.08 -10.90 -1.79
CA ALA A 37 -8.75 -10.04 -2.74
C ALA A 37 -9.58 -10.91 -3.69
N TYR A 38 -10.89 -10.76 -3.64
CA TYR A 38 -11.78 -11.38 -4.62
C TYR A 38 -11.86 -10.48 -5.86
N ILE A 39 -11.29 -10.93 -6.97
CA ILE A 39 -11.43 -10.26 -8.25
C ILE A 39 -12.49 -11.04 -9.04
N SER A 40 -13.65 -10.45 -9.22
CA SER A 40 -14.63 -10.97 -10.17
C SER A 40 -14.10 -10.75 -11.59
N GLY A 41 -14.07 -11.81 -12.41
CA GLY A 41 -13.53 -11.76 -13.78
C GLY A 41 -14.26 -10.80 -14.74
N SER A 42 -15.38 -10.23 -14.30
CA SER A 42 -16.19 -9.28 -15.08
C SER A 42 -15.95 -7.81 -14.73
N LYS A 43 -15.01 -7.51 -13.81
CA LYS A 43 -14.75 -6.12 -13.36
C LYS A 43 -13.50 -5.56 -13.99
N LYS A 44 -13.62 -4.46 -14.73
CA LYS A 44 -12.51 -3.60 -15.10
C LYS A 44 -12.14 -2.75 -13.87
N THR A 45 -10.85 -2.48 -13.67
CA THR A 45 -10.38 -1.61 -12.58
C THR A 45 -9.26 -0.72 -13.09
N PHE A 46 -9.46 0.58 -13.02
CA PHE A 46 -8.40 1.57 -13.13
C PHE A 46 -7.93 1.91 -11.71
N ALA A 47 -6.66 1.77 -11.43
CA ALA A 47 -6.10 1.98 -10.09
C ALA A 47 -4.86 2.85 -10.12
N VAL A 48 -4.87 3.91 -9.33
CA VAL A 48 -3.76 4.84 -9.15
C VAL A 48 -3.12 4.59 -7.79
N LYS A 49 -1.81 4.48 -7.76
CA LYS A 49 -1.02 4.34 -6.55
C LYS A 49 -0.20 5.60 -6.36
N PHE A 50 -0.37 6.24 -5.21
CA PHE A 50 0.43 7.39 -4.84
C PHE A 50 1.72 6.98 -4.12
N GLU A 51 2.79 7.71 -4.39
CA GLU A 51 4.02 7.61 -3.62
C GLU A 51 3.80 8.16 -2.20
N PRO A 52 4.53 7.65 -1.19
CA PRO A 52 4.47 8.20 0.16
C PRO A 52 4.75 9.70 0.17
N GLY A 53 3.86 10.48 0.76
CA GLY A 53 3.95 11.94 0.79
C GLY A 53 3.22 12.65 -0.37
N VAL A 54 2.71 11.93 -1.35
CA VAL A 54 1.77 12.48 -2.34
C VAL A 54 0.36 12.14 -1.87
N ILE A 55 -0.37 13.16 -1.45
CA ILE A 55 -1.71 13.00 -0.88
C ILE A 55 -2.69 13.79 -1.74
N PRO A 56 -3.69 13.14 -2.33
CA PRO A 56 -4.78 13.84 -3.00
C PRO A 56 -5.49 14.80 -2.05
N ASP A 57 -5.88 15.98 -2.53
CA ASP A 57 -6.58 16.99 -1.71
C ASP A 57 -7.83 16.41 -1.03
N PHE A 58 -8.60 15.62 -1.77
CA PHE A 58 -9.83 14.99 -1.28
C PHE A 58 -9.61 13.85 -0.27
N MET A 59 -8.38 13.37 -0.09
CA MET A 59 -8.07 12.27 0.84
C MET A 59 -7.55 12.72 2.20
N LYS A 60 -7.12 13.96 2.33
CA LYS A 60 -6.47 14.50 3.52
C LYS A 60 -7.21 14.19 4.81
N GLU A 61 -8.53 14.39 4.82
CA GLU A 61 -9.36 14.19 6.01
C GLU A 61 -9.61 12.71 6.34
N TYR A 62 -9.34 11.80 5.40
CA TYR A 62 -9.72 10.39 5.51
C TYR A 62 -8.56 9.44 5.70
N ILE A 63 -7.30 9.89 5.61
CA ILE A 63 -6.11 9.03 5.62
C ILE A 63 -6.08 8.11 6.84
N SER A 64 -6.40 8.64 8.03
CA SER A 64 -6.43 7.87 9.27
C SER A 64 -7.60 6.89 9.34
N ASP A 65 -8.73 7.25 8.76
CA ASP A 65 -9.99 6.50 8.87
C ASP A 65 -10.06 5.31 7.92
N ILE A 66 -9.30 5.37 6.81
CA ILE A 66 -9.29 4.32 5.80
C ILE A 66 -8.16 3.29 5.97
N VAL A 67 -7.43 3.31 7.10
CA VAL A 67 -6.42 2.26 7.38
C VAL A 67 -7.09 0.89 7.43
N CYS A 68 -6.63 -0.03 6.58
CA CYS A 68 -7.23 -1.35 6.34
C CYS A 68 -8.64 -1.32 5.74
N ASP A 69 -9.09 -0.19 5.27
CA ASP A 69 -10.44 -0.01 4.73
C ASP A 69 -10.44 0.72 3.39
N ARG A 70 -11.60 0.85 2.81
CA ARG A 70 -11.85 1.64 1.61
C ARG A 70 -13.06 2.55 1.83
N LYS A 71 -13.00 3.75 1.27
CA LYS A 71 -14.10 4.71 1.28
C LYS A 71 -14.58 4.96 -0.13
N CYS A 72 -15.88 4.91 -0.36
CA CYS A 72 -16.47 5.34 -1.61
C CYS A 72 -16.36 6.86 -1.72
N LEU A 73 -15.90 7.37 -2.86
CA LEU A 73 -15.67 8.79 -3.12
C LEU A 73 -16.70 9.37 -4.10
N ALA A 74 -17.78 8.65 -4.40
CA ALA A 74 -18.77 9.06 -5.40
C ALA A 74 -19.53 10.35 -5.03
N TYR A 75 -19.37 10.87 -3.81
CA TYR A 75 -19.96 12.14 -3.36
C TYR A 75 -19.02 13.34 -3.54
N ILE A 76 -17.79 13.12 -4.02
CA ILE A 76 -16.81 14.18 -4.30
C ILE A 76 -16.90 14.54 -5.77
N ASP A 77 -17.33 15.75 -6.09
CA ASP A 77 -17.64 16.21 -7.44
C ASP A 77 -16.45 16.04 -8.41
N ASP A 78 -15.24 16.44 -8.01
CA ASP A 78 -14.04 16.29 -8.84
C ASP A 78 -13.75 14.83 -9.19
N ILE A 79 -13.92 13.93 -8.23
CA ILE A 79 -13.71 12.49 -8.42
C ILE A 79 -14.83 11.87 -9.25
N GLN A 80 -16.05 12.34 -9.09
CA GLN A 80 -17.18 11.90 -9.90
C GLN A 80 -17.00 12.33 -11.37
N ASN A 81 -16.46 13.53 -11.60
CA ASN A 81 -16.13 14.00 -12.95
C ASN A 81 -15.07 13.10 -13.61
N ILE A 82 -13.97 12.79 -12.92
CA ILE A 82 -12.95 11.84 -13.40
C ILE A 82 -13.61 10.48 -13.73
N SER A 83 -14.44 9.99 -12.82
CA SER A 83 -15.16 8.71 -12.99
C SER A 83 -16.01 8.68 -14.26
N SER A 84 -16.70 9.80 -14.54
CA SER A 84 -17.55 9.96 -15.73
C SER A 84 -16.73 10.04 -17.01
N MET A 85 -15.58 10.69 -17.00
CA MET A 85 -14.66 10.76 -18.14
C MET A 85 -14.04 9.39 -18.44
N LEU A 86 -13.64 8.64 -17.42
CA LEU A 86 -13.09 7.28 -17.56
C LEU A 86 -14.12 6.28 -18.12
N GLN A 87 -15.41 6.53 -17.95
CA GLN A 87 -16.46 5.58 -18.30
C GLN A 87 -16.49 5.24 -19.80
N ASN A 88 -16.17 6.21 -20.65
CA ASN A 88 -16.23 6.09 -22.11
C ASN A 88 -14.85 5.88 -22.75
N GLU A 89 -13.83 5.63 -21.94
CA GLU A 89 -12.46 5.42 -22.41
C GLU A 89 -11.99 3.99 -22.13
N ASP A 90 -11.50 3.32 -23.16
CA ASP A 90 -10.92 1.97 -23.08
C ASP A 90 -9.40 1.99 -23.29
N ASP A 91 -8.84 3.09 -23.80
CA ASP A 91 -7.41 3.27 -23.99
C ASP A 91 -6.75 3.65 -22.65
N PHE A 92 -5.79 2.81 -22.22
CA PHE A 92 -5.15 2.99 -20.93
C PHE A 92 -4.34 4.30 -20.82
N GLU A 93 -3.65 4.70 -21.90
CA GLU A 93 -2.84 5.93 -21.89
C GLU A 93 -3.75 7.16 -21.76
N LYS A 94 -4.87 7.19 -22.47
CA LYS A 94 -5.85 8.26 -22.31
C LYS A 94 -6.51 8.27 -20.93
N MET A 95 -6.75 7.12 -20.32
CA MET A 95 -7.23 7.06 -18.94
C MET A 95 -6.22 7.67 -17.96
N VAL A 96 -4.91 7.46 -18.19
CA VAL A 96 -3.85 8.10 -17.41
C VAL A 96 -3.87 9.61 -17.61
N ASP A 97 -3.98 10.09 -18.86
CA ASP A 97 -4.05 11.52 -19.17
C ASP A 97 -5.26 12.19 -18.52
N ILE A 98 -6.45 11.58 -18.63
CA ILE A 98 -7.66 12.06 -17.95
C ILE A 98 -7.43 12.20 -16.45
N PHE A 99 -6.80 11.20 -15.81
CA PHE A 99 -6.52 11.27 -14.39
C PHE A 99 -5.52 12.38 -14.07
N MET A 100 -4.41 12.48 -14.79
CA MET A 100 -3.33 13.44 -14.54
C MET A 100 -3.78 14.88 -14.73
N ASP A 101 -4.61 15.16 -15.73
CA ASP A 101 -5.11 16.50 -16.02
C ASP A 101 -6.10 17.01 -14.95
N ASN A 102 -6.81 16.09 -14.31
CA ASN A 102 -7.82 16.42 -13.30
C ASN A 102 -7.35 16.17 -11.86
N PHE A 103 -6.17 15.57 -11.67
CA PHE A 103 -5.63 15.28 -10.36
C PHE A 103 -5.10 16.54 -9.67
N ARG A 104 -5.47 16.69 -8.38
CA ARG A 104 -4.93 17.73 -7.49
C ARG A 104 -4.37 17.07 -6.24
N TYR A 105 -3.24 17.57 -5.75
CA TYR A 105 -2.62 17.07 -4.52
C TYR A 105 -2.50 18.18 -3.47
N ASP A 106 -2.55 17.75 -2.20
CA ASP A 106 -2.50 18.67 -1.06
C ASP A 106 -1.12 19.35 -0.97
N ARG A 107 -1.10 20.68 -1.17
CA ARG A 107 0.10 21.51 -1.06
C ARG A 107 0.67 21.54 0.36
N HIS A 108 -0.16 21.30 1.40
CA HIS A 108 0.33 21.27 2.78
C HIS A 108 1.39 20.18 3.00
N PHE A 109 1.33 19.07 2.26
CA PHE A 109 2.33 18.01 2.32
C PHE A 109 3.46 18.19 1.30
N ALA A 110 3.39 19.19 0.40
CA ALA A 110 4.42 19.39 -0.62
C ALA A 110 5.80 19.62 0.02
N ASP A 111 5.90 20.45 1.06
CA ASP A 111 7.14 20.74 1.77
C ASP A 111 7.69 19.53 2.55
N LYS A 112 6.79 18.61 2.98
CA LYS A 112 7.13 17.43 3.75
C LYS A 112 7.34 16.20 2.86
N LYS A 113 7.00 16.28 1.57
CA LYS A 113 7.08 15.15 0.62
C LYS A 113 8.47 14.50 0.61
N ASN A 114 9.52 15.30 0.54
CA ASN A 114 10.89 14.79 0.49
C ASN A 114 11.29 14.07 1.78
N ILE A 115 10.88 14.58 2.94
CA ILE A 115 11.11 13.92 4.24
C ILE A 115 10.38 12.57 4.28
N ILE A 116 9.12 12.54 3.91
CA ILE A 116 8.29 11.33 3.92
C ILE A 116 8.84 10.29 2.94
N ALA A 117 9.21 10.73 1.72
CA ALA A 117 9.82 9.87 0.71
C ALA A 117 11.17 9.30 1.16
N SER A 118 12.02 10.11 1.81
CA SER A 118 13.29 9.65 2.37
C SER A 118 13.09 8.59 3.45
N ILE A 119 12.19 8.83 4.40
CA ILE A 119 11.84 7.84 5.43
C ILE A 119 11.36 6.53 4.79
N ALA A 120 10.42 6.60 3.85
CA ALA A 120 9.92 5.43 3.15
C ALA A 120 11.04 4.71 2.38
N GLY A 121 11.93 5.44 1.71
CA GLY A 121 13.09 4.92 0.98
C GLY A 121 14.05 4.15 1.91
N ILE A 122 14.39 4.71 3.08
CA ILE A 122 15.24 4.07 4.09
C ILE A 122 14.59 2.76 4.57
N ILE A 123 13.28 2.79 4.87
CA ILE A 123 12.54 1.60 5.30
C ILE A 123 12.53 0.52 4.21
N HIS A 124 12.31 0.89 2.95
CA HIS A 124 12.33 -0.04 1.82
C HIS A 124 13.71 -0.64 1.59
N LYS A 125 14.77 0.18 1.61
CA LYS A 125 16.17 -0.25 1.47
C LYS A 125 16.55 -1.23 2.58
N GLY A 126 16.16 -0.95 3.81
CA GLY A 126 16.36 -1.82 4.98
C GLY A 126 15.41 -3.02 5.03
N LYS A 127 14.54 -3.24 4.02
CA LYS A 127 13.56 -4.33 3.96
C LYS A 127 12.64 -4.37 5.19
N GLY A 128 12.40 -3.21 5.82
CA GLY A 128 11.64 -3.10 7.06
C GLY A 128 12.41 -3.48 8.34
N ASN A 129 13.66 -3.92 8.24
CA ASN A 129 14.55 -4.11 9.40
C ASN A 129 15.31 -2.80 9.65
N ILE A 130 14.74 -1.94 10.47
CA ILE A 130 15.24 -0.58 10.69
C ILE A 130 15.24 -0.20 12.16
N ASN A 131 16.14 0.71 12.51
CA ASN A 131 16.10 1.43 13.78
C ASN A 131 15.55 2.84 13.55
N ILE A 132 14.41 3.17 14.15
CA ILE A 132 13.74 4.46 13.99
C ILE A 132 14.63 5.63 14.45
N ALA A 133 15.44 5.43 15.51
CA ALA A 133 16.37 6.46 15.96
C ALA A 133 17.44 6.78 14.90
N LYS A 134 17.93 5.77 14.18
CA LYS A 134 18.87 5.98 13.07
C LYS A 134 18.23 6.73 11.89
N ILE A 135 16.93 6.48 11.60
CA ILE A 135 16.22 7.28 10.61
C ILE A 135 16.17 8.75 11.03
N ALA A 136 15.86 9.00 12.30
CA ALA A 136 15.78 10.36 12.81
C ALA A 136 17.13 11.11 12.71
N GLU A 137 18.22 10.41 13.00
CA GLU A 137 19.58 10.92 12.84
C GLU A 137 19.92 11.20 11.36
N GLU A 138 19.64 10.25 10.48
CA GLU A 138 19.93 10.37 9.03
C GLU A 138 19.12 11.49 8.35
N VAL A 139 17.86 11.66 8.75
CA VAL A 139 16.97 12.68 8.20
C VAL A 139 17.17 14.06 8.87
N GLY A 140 17.84 14.10 10.04
CA GLY A 140 18.17 15.34 10.75
C GLY A 140 17.00 15.97 11.51
N TYR A 141 16.00 15.19 11.92
CA TYR A 141 14.82 15.66 12.65
C TYR A 141 14.54 14.82 13.88
N ASN A 142 13.80 15.40 14.84
CA ASN A 142 13.36 14.68 16.03
C ASN A 142 12.41 13.51 15.65
N GLN A 143 12.62 12.34 16.27
CA GLN A 143 11.86 11.13 16.01
C GLN A 143 10.32 11.33 16.16
N ARG A 144 9.87 12.07 17.19
CA ARG A 144 8.44 12.33 17.42
C ARG A 144 7.83 13.16 16.30
N TYR A 145 8.58 14.13 15.80
CA TYR A 145 8.17 14.94 14.66
C TYR A 145 8.03 14.08 13.41
N LEU A 146 9.04 13.27 13.09
CA LEU A 146 9.03 12.38 11.93
C LEU A 146 7.88 11.37 11.99
N ASP A 147 7.64 10.73 13.16
CA ASP A 147 6.55 9.76 13.30
C ASP A 147 5.17 10.42 13.13
N ARG A 148 4.99 11.63 13.67
CA ARG A 148 3.77 12.41 13.48
C ARG A 148 3.53 12.75 12.00
N VAL A 149 4.51 13.36 11.34
CA VAL A 149 4.41 13.77 9.92
C VAL A 149 4.19 12.54 9.02
N PHE A 150 4.92 11.46 9.27
CA PHE A 150 4.79 10.23 8.51
C PHE A 150 3.41 9.59 8.72
N LYS A 151 2.91 9.56 9.95
CA LYS A 151 1.59 9.03 10.27
C LYS A 151 0.46 9.85 9.65
N GLU A 152 0.57 11.17 9.67
CA GLU A 152 -0.38 12.07 8.99
C GLU A 152 -0.46 11.79 7.49
N ALA A 153 0.68 11.51 6.84
CA ALA A 153 0.77 11.32 5.39
C ALA A 153 0.47 9.88 4.93
N VAL A 154 0.72 8.87 5.76
CA VAL A 154 0.68 7.45 5.37
C VAL A 154 -0.43 6.68 6.12
N GLY A 155 -1.00 7.29 7.16
CA GLY A 155 -2.03 6.71 8.00
C GLY A 155 -1.51 5.80 9.10
N VAL A 156 -0.23 5.40 9.06
CA VAL A 156 0.39 4.51 10.06
C VAL A 156 1.75 5.03 10.51
N SER A 157 2.19 4.63 11.73
CA SER A 157 3.52 4.99 12.25
C SER A 157 4.64 4.40 11.38
N MET A 158 5.84 5.00 11.43
CA MET A 158 7.05 4.48 10.78
C MET A 158 7.32 3.02 11.16
N LYS A 159 7.17 2.68 12.45
CA LYS A 159 7.35 1.32 12.96
C LYS A 159 6.37 0.34 12.33
N LYS A 160 5.09 0.71 12.23
CA LYS A 160 4.06 -0.13 11.60
C LYS A 160 4.31 -0.27 10.11
N TYR A 161 4.69 0.80 9.44
CA TYR A 161 5.06 0.77 8.01
C TYR A 161 6.24 -0.18 7.77
N ALA A 162 7.28 -0.14 8.61
CA ALA A 162 8.42 -1.03 8.54
C ALA A 162 8.04 -2.51 8.73
N GLU A 163 7.19 -2.82 9.73
CA GLU A 163 6.63 -4.17 9.93
C GLU A 163 5.97 -4.69 8.65
N ILE A 164 5.19 -3.86 8.02
CA ILE A 164 4.48 -4.18 6.80
C ILE A 164 5.41 -4.44 5.62
N ILE A 165 6.43 -3.59 5.40
CA ILE A 165 7.44 -3.79 4.34
C ILE A 165 8.18 -5.11 4.58
N ARG A 166 8.50 -5.44 5.83
CA ARG A 166 9.14 -6.70 6.20
C ARG A 166 8.30 -7.91 5.81
N ILE A 167 7.01 -7.90 6.13
CA ILE A 167 6.07 -8.97 5.75
C ILE A 167 5.90 -9.07 4.23
N GLN A 168 5.84 -7.95 3.51
CA GLN A 168 5.80 -7.99 2.04
C GLN A 168 7.04 -8.62 1.43
N LYS A 169 8.23 -8.33 1.98
CA LYS A 169 9.47 -8.98 1.54
C LYS A 169 9.46 -10.46 1.86
N ALA A 170 8.92 -10.86 3.03
CA ALA A 170 8.73 -12.28 3.36
C ALA A 170 7.83 -12.98 2.33
N ILE A 171 6.68 -12.38 2.01
CA ILE A 171 5.76 -12.91 0.99
C ILE A 171 6.46 -13.03 -0.36
N TYR A 172 7.21 -12.00 -0.77
CA TYR A 172 7.97 -12.03 -2.02
C TYR A 172 8.99 -13.19 -2.05
N TYR A 173 9.72 -13.42 -0.96
CA TYR A 173 10.69 -14.51 -0.88
C TYR A 173 10.00 -15.88 -0.94
N LEU A 174 8.91 -16.07 -0.21
CA LEU A 174 8.13 -17.33 -0.24
C LEU A 174 7.53 -17.60 -1.62
N GLN A 175 7.04 -16.58 -2.32
CA GLN A 175 6.48 -16.72 -3.68
C GLN A 175 7.52 -17.08 -4.75
N ASN A 176 8.79 -16.70 -4.53
CA ASN A 176 9.88 -16.98 -5.47
C ASN A 176 10.79 -18.12 -5.00
N SER A 177 10.33 -18.94 -4.04
CA SER A 177 11.08 -20.08 -3.48
C SER A 177 12.46 -19.71 -2.91
N LEU A 178 12.62 -18.46 -2.47
CA LEU A 178 13.83 -17.95 -1.84
C LEU A 178 13.76 -18.13 -0.31
N THR A 179 13.49 -19.35 0.13
CA THR A 179 13.11 -19.65 1.51
C THR A 179 14.30 -19.84 2.45
N TYR A 180 15.49 -20.08 1.90
CA TYR A 180 16.69 -20.29 2.70
C TYR A 180 17.03 -19.04 3.53
N GLU A 181 17.13 -19.20 4.84
CA GLU A 181 17.47 -18.15 5.82
C GLU A 181 16.62 -16.87 5.72
N ILE A 182 15.35 -17.04 5.34
CA ILE A 182 14.45 -15.88 5.11
C ILE A 182 14.32 -14.99 6.36
N TYR A 183 14.32 -15.61 7.56
CA TYR A 183 14.21 -14.89 8.83
C TYR A 183 15.46 -14.04 9.11
N GLU A 184 16.67 -14.54 8.83
CA GLU A 184 17.91 -13.78 8.98
C GLU A 184 17.98 -12.61 7.98
N ARG A 185 17.65 -12.86 6.70
CA ARG A 185 17.63 -11.83 5.66
C ARG A 185 16.67 -10.68 5.96
N LEU A 186 15.66 -10.94 6.77
CA LEU A 186 14.66 -9.96 7.19
C LEU A 186 14.93 -9.40 8.59
N GLY A 187 16.04 -9.82 9.23
CA GLY A 187 16.47 -9.34 10.53
C GLY A 187 15.59 -9.79 11.70
N TYR A 188 15.00 -10.97 11.59
CA TYR A 188 14.37 -11.61 12.74
C TYR A 188 15.44 -12.30 13.60
N TYR A 189 15.21 -12.33 14.91
CA TYR A 189 16.12 -12.96 15.85
C TYR A 189 16.21 -14.47 15.64
N ASP A 190 15.07 -15.10 15.39
CA ASP A 190 14.98 -16.53 15.13
C ASP A 190 13.77 -16.86 14.22
N GLN A 191 13.67 -18.12 13.81
CA GLN A 191 12.59 -18.62 12.98
C GLN A 191 11.22 -18.57 13.68
N ALA A 192 11.17 -18.78 15.01
CA ALA A 192 9.90 -18.78 15.75
C ALA A 192 9.31 -17.36 15.79
N HIS A 193 10.15 -16.34 16.00
CA HIS A 193 9.76 -14.94 15.93
C HIS A 193 9.22 -14.60 14.52
N PHE A 194 9.91 -15.02 13.47
CA PHE A 194 9.42 -14.84 12.09
C PHE A 194 8.07 -15.49 11.86
N ILE A 195 7.88 -16.76 12.24
CA ILE A 195 6.62 -17.48 12.06
C ILE A 195 5.47 -16.78 12.80
N LYS A 196 5.70 -16.34 14.03
CA LYS A 196 4.71 -15.63 14.84
C LYS A 196 4.30 -14.31 14.21
N ASP A 197 5.27 -13.51 13.76
CA ASP A 197 5.02 -12.21 13.15
C ASP A 197 4.33 -12.36 11.77
N PHE A 198 4.79 -13.30 10.96
CA PHE A 198 4.16 -13.60 9.67
C PHE A 198 2.70 -14.05 9.85
N LYS A 199 2.43 -14.98 10.78
CA LYS A 199 1.06 -15.45 11.07
C LYS A 199 0.16 -14.33 11.58
N LYS A 200 0.67 -13.42 12.43
CA LYS A 200 -0.06 -12.25 12.93
C LYS A 200 -0.54 -11.34 11.80
N ASN A 201 0.27 -11.16 10.76
CA ASN A 201 -0.01 -10.23 9.67
C ASN A 201 -0.71 -10.87 8.46
N THR A 202 -0.62 -12.20 8.29
CA THR A 202 -1.17 -12.92 7.12
C THR A 202 -2.26 -13.91 7.47
N SER A 203 -2.47 -14.18 8.76
CA SER A 203 -3.34 -15.25 9.30
C SER A 203 -2.89 -16.67 8.92
N LEU A 204 -1.78 -16.84 8.20
CA LEU A 204 -1.21 -18.11 7.78
C LEU A 204 0.22 -18.27 8.28
N THR A 205 0.65 -19.50 8.53
CA THR A 205 2.09 -19.75 8.72
C THR A 205 2.81 -19.69 7.37
N PRO A 206 4.13 -19.40 7.33
CA PRO A 206 4.90 -19.40 6.09
C PRO A 206 4.70 -20.68 5.25
N SER A 207 4.81 -21.85 5.86
CA SER A 207 4.62 -23.14 5.17
C SER A 207 3.21 -23.35 4.60
N ARG A 208 2.17 -22.87 5.31
CA ARG A 208 0.79 -22.90 4.77
C ARG A 208 0.63 -21.93 3.61
N PHE A 209 1.26 -20.76 3.71
CA PHE A 209 1.25 -19.78 2.63
C PHE A 209 1.92 -20.32 1.37
N GLU A 210 3.08 -20.98 1.49
CA GLU A 210 3.80 -21.61 0.36
C GLU A 210 2.96 -22.69 -0.31
N ARG A 211 2.33 -23.60 0.46
CA ARG A 211 1.45 -24.63 -0.11
C ARG A 211 0.27 -24.03 -0.87
N ALA A 212 -0.39 -23.02 -0.30
CA ALA A 212 -1.47 -22.33 -0.99
C ALA A 212 -0.99 -21.64 -2.27
N ASN A 213 0.20 -21.03 -2.25
CA ASN A 213 0.80 -20.39 -3.42
C ASN A 213 1.18 -21.40 -4.52
N SER A 214 1.62 -22.59 -4.15
CA SER A 214 1.99 -23.66 -5.11
C SER A 214 0.75 -24.31 -5.76
N GLN A 215 -0.37 -24.43 -5.03
CA GLN A 215 -1.63 -24.97 -5.54
C GLN A 215 -2.34 -24.00 -6.50
N TYR A 216 -2.21 -22.72 -6.25
CA TYR A 216 -2.81 -21.67 -7.07
C TYR A 216 -1.68 -20.89 -7.72
N LYS A 217 -1.06 -21.40 -8.83
CA LYS A 217 -0.07 -20.62 -9.57
C LYS A 217 -0.58 -19.19 -9.76
N ILE A 218 -0.18 -18.33 -8.86
CA ILE A 218 -0.58 -16.93 -8.82
C ILE A 218 0.30 -16.21 -9.81
N VAL A 219 -0.23 -16.01 -11.00
CA VAL A 219 0.39 -15.23 -12.09
C VAL A 219 0.36 -13.76 -11.75
#